data_0302fb825871e201f214d5fa2982d11c
#
_entry.id   0302fb825871e201f214d5fa2982d11c
#
_cell.length_a   1.000
_cell.length_b   1.000
_cell.length_c   1.000
_cell.angle_alpha   90.00
_cell.angle_beta   90.00
_cell.angle_gamma   90.00
#
_symmetry.space_group_name_H-M   'P 1'
#
loop_
_entity.id
_entity.type
_entity.pdbx_description
1 polymer ?
#
loop_
_entity_poly.entity_id
_entity_poly.type
_entity_poly.pdbx_seq_one_letter_code
_entity_poly.pdbx_strand_id
1 'polypeptide(L)'
;MAVPQNKTELLKEIEITYAKLQEDLKTIPIELTTQQTLEGHSKNTLMSVNNLVSYLIGWGELVLKWHHKNNNNIPVDFPETGYKWNELGKLAQKFYVDYQDLDFITLQESLDITVDELQTLIKSYDNNTLYEREWYEKWTMGRMIQFNTSSPYKNARARIRKWKKENDLK
;
A
#
# COMPACT_ATOMS: atom_id res chain seq x y z
N MET A 1 -17.92 0.87 -0.65
CA MET A 1 -17.69 2.03 -1.51
C MET A 1 -17.39 1.63 -2.93
N ALA A 2 -17.85 2.42 -3.87
CA ALA A 2 -17.58 2.15 -5.27
C ALA A 2 -16.09 2.31 -5.59
N VAL A 3 -15.62 1.55 -6.57
CA VAL A 3 -14.26 1.67 -7.09
C VAL A 3 -14.10 3.02 -7.78
N PRO A 4 -13.00 3.76 -7.55
CA PRO A 4 -12.75 5.02 -8.28
C PRO A 4 -12.77 4.79 -9.79
N GLN A 5 -13.46 5.66 -10.51
CA GLN A 5 -13.63 5.58 -11.95
C GLN A 5 -12.95 6.73 -12.71
N ASN A 6 -12.37 7.67 -11.98
CA ASN A 6 -11.70 8.82 -12.59
C ASN A 6 -10.65 9.39 -11.63
N LYS A 7 -9.85 10.32 -12.14
CA LYS A 7 -8.76 10.95 -11.40
C LYS A 7 -9.21 11.57 -10.07
N THR A 8 -10.30 12.33 -10.10
CA THR A 8 -10.83 13.02 -8.92
C THR A 8 -11.22 12.01 -7.83
N GLU A 9 -11.94 10.95 -8.22
CA GLU A 9 -12.36 9.90 -7.30
C GLU A 9 -11.16 9.14 -6.73
N LEU A 10 -10.15 8.87 -7.56
CA LEU A 10 -8.93 8.17 -7.11
C LEU A 10 -8.19 8.97 -6.04
N LEU A 11 -7.95 10.25 -6.30
CA LEU A 11 -7.27 11.13 -5.33
C LEU A 11 -8.04 11.21 -4.03
N LYS A 12 -9.36 11.36 -4.12
CA LYS A 12 -10.22 11.45 -2.94
C LYS A 12 -10.23 10.14 -2.14
N GLU A 13 -10.33 9.01 -2.82
CA GLU A 13 -10.36 7.70 -2.17
C GLU A 13 -9.04 7.41 -1.43
N ILE A 14 -7.91 7.75 -2.04
CA ILE A 14 -6.61 7.61 -1.39
C ILE A 14 -6.56 8.50 -0.13
N GLU A 15 -6.97 9.75 -0.25
CA GLU A 15 -6.97 10.70 0.86
C GLU A 15 -7.82 10.19 2.03
N ILE A 16 -9.06 9.76 1.76
CA ILE A 16 -10.00 9.30 2.79
C ILE A 16 -9.53 8.00 3.44
N THR A 17 -9.14 7.01 2.63
CA THR A 17 -8.73 5.70 3.17
C THR A 17 -7.45 5.80 3.96
N TYR A 18 -6.52 6.63 3.50
CA TYR A 18 -5.26 6.83 4.21
C TYR A 18 -5.48 7.58 5.53
N ALA A 19 -6.29 8.64 5.54
CA ALA A 19 -6.59 9.40 6.75
C ALA A 19 -7.22 8.50 7.82
N LYS A 20 -8.17 7.64 7.44
CA LYS A 20 -8.80 6.69 8.36
C LYS A 20 -7.81 5.68 8.91
N LEU A 21 -6.92 5.17 8.06
CA LEU A 21 -5.87 4.25 8.48
C LEU A 21 -4.95 4.92 9.50
N GLN A 22 -4.55 6.17 9.23
CA GLN A 22 -3.67 6.92 10.14
C GLN A 22 -4.30 7.16 11.51
N GLU A 23 -5.60 7.45 11.55
CA GLU A 23 -6.30 7.59 12.84
C GLU A 23 -6.17 6.33 13.69
N ASP A 24 -6.33 5.17 13.07
CA ASP A 24 -6.23 3.89 13.77
C ASP A 24 -4.79 3.53 14.14
N LEU A 25 -3.81 3.87 13.29
CA LEU A 25 -2.40 3.61 13.58
C LEU A 25 -1.88 4.46 14.74
N LYS A 26 -2.29 5.73 14.80
CA LYS A 26 -1.81 6.68 15.83
C LYS A 26 -2.14 6.29 17.25
N THR A 27 -3.17 5.50 17.47
CA THR A 27 -3.60 5.10 18.80
C THR A 27 -2.99 3.77 19.27
N ILE A 28 -2.14 3.14 18.45
CA ILE A 28 -1.48 1.88 18.82
C ILE A 28 -0.30 2.17 19.75
N PRO A 29 -0.24 1.53 20.94
CA PRO A 29 0.95 1.66 21.79
C PRO A 29 2.21 1.18 21.05
N ILE A 30 3.28 1.95 21.14
CA ILE A 30 4.52 1.66 20.41
C ILE A 30 5.08 0.28 20.76
N GLU A 31 4.99 -0.13 22.02
CA GLU A 31 5.49 -1.43 22.46
C GLU A 31 4.78 -2.62 21.82
N LEU A 32 3.60 -2.41 21.23
CA LEU A 32 2.85 -3.47 20.56
C LEU A 32 3.18 -3.58 19.06
N THR A 33 3.84 -2.58 18.49
CA THR A 33 4.04 -2.50 17.04
C THR A 33 5.02 -3.53 16.47
N THR A 34 5.87 -4.10 17.32
CA THR A 34 6.85 -5.12 16.93
C THR A 34 6.39 -6.54 17.23
N GLN A 35 5.26 -6.71 17.91
CA GLN A 35 4.74 -8.03 18.29
C GLN A 35 3.99 -8.65 17.11
N GLN A 36 4.29 -9.89 16.80
CA GLN A 36 3.65 -10.62 15.68
C GLN A 36 2.33 -11.22 16.15
N THR A 37 1.32 -10.38 16.28
CA THR A 37 0.00 -10.75 16.79
C THR A 37 -1.14 -10.44 15.84
N LEU A 38 -0.86 -9.81 14.70
CA LEU A 38 -1.86 -9.60 13.65
C LEU A 38 -1.88 -10.81 12.70
N GLU A 39 -3.07 -11.07 12.15
CA GLU A 39 -3.20 -12.04 11.06
C GLU A 39 -2.38 -11.58 9.86
N GLY A 40 -1.50 -12.44 9.38
CA GLY A 40 -0.59 -12.14 8.28
C GLY A 40 -1.25 -12.13 6.90
N HIS A 41 -0.50 -11.68 5.90
CA HIS A 41 -0.97 -11.63 4.53
C HIS A 41 -1.06 -13.02 3.88
N SER A 42 -0.27 -13.98 4.36
CA SER A 42 -0.38 -15.37 3.95
C SER A 42 -1.21 -16.13 4.97
N LYS A 43 -1.99 -17.11 4.51
CA LYS A 43 -2.86 -17.92 5.37
C LYS A 43 -2.05 -18.60 6.48
N ASN A 44 -2.59 -18.56 7.69
CA ASN A 44 -1.99 -19.17 8.89
C ASN A 44 -0.64 -18.57 9.29
N THR A 45 -0.40 -17.30 8.94
CA THR A 45 0.80 -16.58 9.36
C THR A 45 0.42 -15.39 10.23
N LEU A 46 1.38 -14.92 11.02
CA LEU A 46 1.22 -13.73 11.85
C LEU A 46 2.22 -12.67 11.41
N MET A 47 1.85 -11.41 11.61
CA MET A 47 2.72 -10.27 11.34
C MET A 47 2.60 -9.24 12.46
N SER A 48 3.51 -8.28 12.47
CA SER A 48 3.46 -7.13 13.37
C SER A 48 2.78 -5.94 12.68
N VAL A 49 2.44 -4.93 13.45
CA VAL A 49 1.98 -3.64 12.89
C VAL A 49 3.07 -3.06 11.99
N ASN A 50 4.32 -3.13 12.42
CA ASN A 50 5.45 -2.66 11.60
C ASN A 50 5.52 -3.40 10.26
N ASN A 51 5.28 -4.71 10.24
CA ASN A 51 5.21 -5.48 8.99
C ASN A 51 4.10 -4.97 8.08
N LEU A 52 2.93 -4.68 8.65
CA LEU A 52 1.81 -4.16 7.86
C LEU A 52 2.15 -2.82 7.20
N VAL A 53 2.76 -1.90 7.96
CA VAL A 53 3.18 -0.59 7.41
C VAL A 53 4.25 -0.80 6.33
N SER A 54 5.21 -1.68 6.57
CA SER A 54 6.25 -2.03 5.58
C SER A 54 5.64 -2.55 4.27
N TYR A 55 4.62 -3.39 4.38
CA TYR A 55 3.89 -3.92 3.24
C TYR A 55 3.24 -2.79 2.41
N LEU A 56 2.62 -1.83 3.08
CA LEU A 56 1.99 -0.69 2.41
C LEU A 56 3.03 0.20 1.71
N ILE A 57 4.15 0.45 2.35
CA ILE A 57 5.27 1.20 1.76
C ILE A 57 5.78 0.45 0.53
N GLY A 58 6.00 -0.85 0.66
CA GLY A 58 6.53 -1.68 -0.42
C GLY A 58 5.69 -1.61 -1.68
N TRP A 59 4.38 -1.77 -1.57
CA TRP A 59 3.49 -1.68 -2.73
C TRP A 59 3.46 -0.27 -3.33
N GLY A 60 3.45 0.77 -2.49
CA GLY A 60 3.49 2.14 -2.98
C GLY A 60 4.78 2.44 -3.74
N GLU A 61 5.92 2.00 -3.21
CA GLU A 61 7.21 2.17 -3.87
C GLU A 61 7.29 1.40 -5.20
N LEU A 62 6.64 0.23 -5.30
CA LEU A 62 6.57 -0.49 -6.56
C LEU A 62 5.80 0.28 -7.63
N VAL A 63 4.69 0.91 -7.25
CA VAL A 63 3.93 1.76 -8.20
C VAL A 63 4.83 2.86 -8.73
N LEU A 64 5.56 3.55 -7.86
CA LEU A 64 6.50 4.60 -8.25
C LEU A 64 7.60 4.06 -9.17
N LYS A 65 8.13 2.89 -8.86
CA LYS A 65 9.16 2.21 -9.65
C LYS A 65 8.65 1.87 -11.05
N TRP A 66 7.44 1.32 -11.15
CA TRP A 66 6.84 0.98 -12.44
C TRP A 66 6.73 2.23 -13.32
N HIS A 67 6.24 3.33 -12.76
CA HIS A 67 6.10 4.60 -13.48
C HIS A 67 7.44 5.18 -13.89
N HIS A 68 8.42 5.16 -13.00
CA HIS A 68 9.76 5.65 -13.28
C HIS A 68 10.39 4.89 -14.45
N LYS A 69 10.34 3.56 -14.41
CA LYS A 69 10.88 2.72 -15.48
C LYS A 69 10.14 2.94 -16.78
N ASN A 70 8.81 2.97 -16.74
CA ASN A 70 8.00 3.17 -17.92
C ASN A 70 8.29 4.52 -18.61
N ASN A 71 8.44 5.58 -17.83
CA ASN A 71 8.73 6.91 -18.34
C ASN A 71 10.14 7.04 -18.94
N ASN A 72 11.05 6.17 -18.54
CA ASN A 72 12.43 6.17 -19.03
C ASN A 72 12.69 5.04 -20.03
N ASN A 73 11.61 4.43 -20.56
CA ASN A 73 11.69 3.34 -21.55
C ASN A 73 12.51 2.14 -21.05
N ILE A 74 12.49 1.90 -19.73
CA ILE A 74 13.14 0.75 -19.12
C ILE A 74 12.08 -0.35 -18.96
N PRO A 75 12.39 -1.61 -19.36
CA PRO A 75 11.43 -2.71 -19.17
C PRO A 75 10.99 -2.84 -17.71
N VAL A 76 9.70 -3.10 -17.50
CA VAL A 76 9.12 -3.23 -16.16
C VAL A 76 8.79 -4.70 -15.90
N ASP A 77 9.27 -5.21 -14.77
CA ASP A 77 8.90 -6.53 -14.29
C ASP A 77 7.75 -6.38 -13.29
N PHE A 78 6.59 -6.95 -13.60
CA PHE A 78 5.42 -6.91 -12.74
C PHE A 78 5.26 -8.24 -12.01
N PRO A 79 4.99 -8.25 -10.70
CA PRO A 79 4.91 -7.09 -9.80
C PRO A 79 6.29 -6.56 -9.42
N GLU A 80 7.32 -7.39 -9.37
CA GLU A 80 8.68 -7.01 -9.01
C GLU A 80 9.66 -7.97 -9.66
N THR A 81 10.90 -7.51 -9.92
CA THR A 81 11.96 -8.35 -10.45
C THR A 81 12.17 -9.57 -9.56
N GLY A 82 12.08 -10.75 -10.15
CA GLY A 82 12.23 -12.02 -9.44
C GLY A 82 10.98 -12.54 -8.75
N TYR A 83 9.83 -11.87 -8.90
CA TYR A 83 8.56 -12.28 -8.30
C TYR A 83 7.45 -12.32 -9.34
N LYS A 84 6.54 -13.28 -9.18
CA LYS A 84 5.36 -13.44 -10.04
C LYS A 84 4.10 -13.11 -9.25
N TRP A 85 3.01 -12.85 -9.96
CA TRP A 85 1.71 -12.54 -9.34
C TRP A 85 1.20 -13.67 -8.43
N ASN A 86 1.59 -14.90 -8.67
CA ASN A 86 1.23 -16.03 -7.78
C ASN A 86 2.20 -16.22 -6.61
N GLU A 87 3.11 -15.27 -6.40
CA GLU A 87 4.11 -15.30 -5.33
C GLU A 87 3.99 -14.10 -4.40
N LEU A 88 2.77 -13.56 -4.24
CA LEU A 88 2.56 -12.35 -3.44
C LEU A 88 2.89 -12.52 -1.95
N GLY A 89 2.76 -13.74 -1.42
CA GLY A 89 3.20 -14.03 -0.06
C GLY A 89 4.70 -13.86 0.12
N LYS A 90 5.49 -14.29 -0.87
CA LYS A 90 6.94 -14.10 -0.86
C LYS A 90 7.31 -12.63 -0.99
N LEU A 91 6.58 -11.90 -1.83
CA LEU A 91 6.80 -10.46 -2.00
C LEU A 91 6.48 -9.70 -0.71
N ALA A 92 5.43 -10.08 -0.01
CA ALA A 92 5.11 -9.50 1.30
C ALA A 92 6.28 -9.69 2.28
N GLN A 93 6.86 -10.89 2.33
CA GLN A 93 8.04 -11.16 3.18
C GLN A 93 9.23 -10.28 2.81
N LYS A 94 9.43 -10.06 1.51
CA LYS A 94 10.47 -9.14 1.03
C LYS A 94 10.26 -7.73 1.59
N PHE A 95 9.03 -7.23 1.53
CA PHE A 95 8.72 -5.90 2.08
C PHE A 95 9.01 -5.84 3.57
N TYR A 96 8.67 -6.88 4.33
CA TYR A 96 8.98 -6.91 5.77
C TYR A 96 10.48 -6.81 6.02
N VAL A 97 11.28 -7.54 5.25
CA VAL A 97 12.74 -7.53 5.37
C VAL A 97 13.33 -6.18 4.93
N ASP A 98 12.83 -5.62 3.84
CA ASP A 98 13.35 -4.36 3.30
C ASP A 98 13.30 -3.21 4.31
N TYR A 99 12.32 -3.20 5.20
CA TYR A 99 12.08 -2.12 6.16
C TYR A 99 12.23 -2.56 7.62
N GLN A 100 12.80 -3.75 7.86
CA GLN A 100 12.85 -4.34 9.22
C GLN A 100 13.63 -3.53 10.25
N ASP A 101 14.58 -2.71 9.79
CA ASP A 101 15.42 -1.91 10.68
C ASP A 101 14.80 -0.57 11.08
N LEU A 102 13.63 -0.24 10.55
CA LEU A 102 12.94 1.00 10.85
C LEU A 102 11.95 0.81 11.99
N ASP A 103 11.92 1.79 12.91
CA ASP A 103 10.92 1.79 13.97
C ASP A 103 9.58 2.29 13.45
N PHE A 104 8.53 2.18 14.27
CA PHE A 104 7.17 2.52 13.88
C PHE A 104 7.03 3.98 13.44
N ILE A 105 7.66 4.90 14.15
CA ILE A 105 7.57 6.33 13.81
C ILE A 105 8.21 6.59 12.43
N THR A 106 9.39 6.03 12.21
CA THR A 106 10.08 6.16 10.92
C THR A 106 9.29 5.51 9.79
N LEU A 107 8.68 4.34 10.05
CA LEU A 107 7.83 3.67 9.07
C LEU A 107 6.61 4.53 8.71
N GLN A 108 5.97 5.16 9.69
CA GLN A 108 4.84 6.06 9.42
C GLN A 108 5.26 7.26 8.58
N GLU A 109 6.40 7.87 8.89
CA GLU A 109 6.95 8.98 8.12
C GLU A 109 7.24 8.56 6.68
N SER A 110 7.83 7.38 6.49
CA SER A 110 8.12 6.83 5.17
C SER A 110 6.84 6.59 4.38
N LEU A 111 5.81 6.06 5.03
CA LEU A 111 4.52 5.85 4.37
C LEU A 111 3.87 7.18 3.97
N ASP A 112 3.94 8.20 4.83
CA ASP A 112 3.42 9.53 4.51
C ASP A 112 4.10 10.09 3.26
N ILE A 113 5.42 9.95 3.16
CA ILE A 113 6.19 10.40 1.99
C ILE A 113 5.77 9.63 0.73
N THR A 114 5.64 8.32 0.84
CA THR A 114 5.24 7.48 -0.29
C THR A 114 3.84 7.85 -0.79
N VAL A 115 2.89 8.05 0.12
CA VAL A 115 1.52 8.45 -0.25
C VAL A 115 1.51 9.83 -0.91
N ASP A 116 2.28 10.77 -0.39
CA ASP A 116 2.40 12.10 -0.97
C ASP A 116 2.98 12.06 -2.38
N GLU A 117 4.02 11.27 -2.60
CA GLU A 117 4.62 11.07 -3.92
C GLU A 117 3.63 10.43 -4.89
N LEU A 118 2.84 9.47 -4.43
CA LEU A 118 1.81 8.84 -5.26
C LEU A 118 0.72 9.83 -5.65
N GLN A 119 0.28 10.67 -4.72
CA GLN A 119 -0.71 11.70 -5.03
C GLN A 119 -0.16 12.72 -6.02
N THR A 120 1.09 13.12 -5.86
CA THR A 120 1.77 14.02 -6.79
C THR A 120 1.86 13.39 -8.18
N LEU A 121 2.19 12.11 -8.26
CA LEU A 121 2.23 11.38 -9.51
C LEU A 121 0.86 11.39 -10.21
N ILE A 122 -0.20 11.07 -9.48
CA ILE A 122 -1.55 11.06 -10.02
C ILE A 122 -1.94 12.45 -10.54
N LYS A 123 -1.62 13.49 -9.78
CA LYS A 123 -1.92 14.87 -10.20
C LYS A 123 -1.21 15.27 -11.48
N SER A 124 -0.05 14.68 -11.76
CA SER A 124 0.74 14.97 -12.96
C SER A 124 0.14 14.37 -14.23
N TYR A 125 -0.76 13.40 -14.13
CA TYR A 125 -1.42 12.78 -15.27
C TYR A 125 -2.84 13.32 -15.46
N ASP A 126 -3.30 13.36 -16.73
CA ASP A 126 -4.68 13.71 -16.99
C ASP A 126 -5.59 12.47 -16.83
N ASN A 127 -6.90 12.69 -16.81
CA ASN A 127 -7.86 11.62 -16.64
C ASN A 127 -7.81 10.60 -17.78
N ASN A 128 -7.55 11.08 -19.01
CA ASN A 128 -7.44 10.18 -20.17
C ASN A 128 -6.33 9.16 -19.97
N THR A 129 -5.14 9.61 -19.55
CA THR A 129 -4.00 8.74 -19.29
C THR A 129 -4.30 7.74 -18.17
N LEU A 130 -5.00 8.20 -17.11
CA LEU A 130 -5.27 7.36 -15.95
C LEU A 130 -6.40 6.35 -16.17
N TYR A 131 -7.44 6.69 -16.91
CA TYR A 131 -8.66 5.88 -16.95
C TYR A 131 -9.22 5.57 -18.33
N GLU A 132 -8.72 6.17 -19.39
CA GLU A 132 -9.32 6.01 -20.71
C GLU A 132 -8.47 5.19 -21.67
N ARG A 133 -7.39 4.56 -21.18
CA ARG A 133 -6.57 3.65 -21.97
C ARG A 133 -5.92 2.60 -21.09
N GLU A 134 -5.62 1.46 -21.69
CA GLU A 134 -4.94 0.37 -21.01
C GLU A 134 -3.49 0.75 -20.71
N TRP A 135 -2.98 0.32 -19.58
CA TRP A 135 -1.61 0.58 -19.17
C TRP A 135 -0.84 -0.71 -18.90
N TYR A 136 -1.43 -1.62 -18.16
CA TYR A 136 -0.87 -2.96 -17.90
C TYR A 136 -1.93 -4.00 -18.23
N GLU A 137 -1.68 -4.79 -19.28
CA GLU A 137 -2.66 -5.73 -19.81
C GLU A 137 -4.00 -4.99 -20.05
N LYS A 138 -5.11 -5.49 -19.48
CA LYS A 138 -6.42 -4.87 -19.60
C LYS A 138 -6.68 -3.75 -18.59
N TRP A 139 -5.71 -3.52 -17.68
CA TRP A 139 -5.91 -2.59 -16.56
C TRP A 139 -5.44 -1.19 -16.91
N THR A 140 -6.24 -0.19 -16.50
CA THR A 140 -5.84 1.20 -16.60
C THR A 140 -4.80 1.52 -15.53
N MET A 141 -4.04 2.59 -15.75
CA MET A 141 -3.07 3.09 -14.76
C MET A 141 -3.75 3.39 -13.43
N GLY A 142 -4.93 4.05 -13.47
CA GLY A 142 -5.67 4.40 -12.27
C GLY A 142 -6.11 3.18 -11.47
N ARG A 143 -6.53 2.11 -12.15
CA ARG A 143 -6.89 0.87 -11.47
C ARG A 143 -5.69 0.20 -10.84
N MET A 144 -4.55 0.17 -11.53
CA MET A 144 -3.31 -0.40 -10.98
C MET A 144 -2.84 0.37 -9.75
N ILE A 145 -2.96 1.68 -9.77
CA ILE A 145 -2.65 2.50 -8.60
C ILE A 145 -3.62 2.19 -7.45
N GLN A 146 -4.91 2.11 -7.73
CA GLN A 146 -5.93 1.83 -6.73
C GLN A 146 -5.72 0.47 -6.06
N PHE A 147 -5.35 -0.56 -6.82
CA PHE A 147 -5.06 -1.90 -6.27
C PHE A 147 -3.92 -1.88 -5.26
N ASN A 148 -3.03 -0.90 -5.35
CA ASN A 148 -1.81 -0.83 -4.54
C ASN A 148 -1.80 0.34 -3.54
N THR A 149 -2.90 1.05 -3.42
CA THR A 149 -3.06 2.19 -2.50
C THR A 149 -4.36 2.08 -1.71
N SER A 150 -5.45 2.65 -2.19
CA SER A 150 -6.71 2.73 -1.44
C SER A 150 -7.26 1.35 -1.04
N SER A 151 -7.15 0.34 -1.89
CA SER A 151 -7.60 -1.01 -1.55
C SER A 151 -6.81 -1.62 -0.39
N PRO A 152 -5.45 -1.64 -0.44
CA PRO A 152 -4.66 -2.09 0.72
C PRO A 152 -4.86 -1.24 1.97
N TYR A 153 -5.07 0.07 1.84
CA TYR A 153 -5.30 0.93 3.01
C TYR A 153 -6.59 0.56 3.74
N LYS A 154 -7.66 0.28 2.99
CA LYS A 154 -8.91 -0.19 3.56
C LYS A 154 -8.73 -1.55 4.24
N ASN A 155 -8.05 -2.46 3.59
CA ASN A 155 -7.78 -3.80 4.12
C ASN A 155 -6.94 -3.71 5.40
N ALA A 156 -5.89 -2.89 5.40
CA ALA A 156 -5.04 -2.70 6.56
C ALA A 156 -5.84 -2.14 7.75
N ARG A 157 -6.70 -1.16 7.50
CA ARG A 157 -7.55 -0.61 8.56
C ARG A 157 -8.47 -1.66 9.14
N ALA A 158 -9.09 -2.47 8.31
CA ALA A 158 -9.97 -3.55 8.77
C ALA A 158 -9.21 -4.56 9.65
N ARG A 159 -7.98 -4.93 9.25
CA ARG A 159 -7.13 -5.83 10.04
C ARG A 159 -6.78 -5.24 11.38
N ILE A 160 -6.42 -3.96 11.43
CA ILE A 160 -6.05 -3.26 12.67
C ILE A 160 -7.25 -3.16 13.60
N ARG A 161 -8.43 -2.81 13.09
CA ARG A 161 -9.64 -2.68 13.89
C ARG A 161 -10.06 -4.03 14.49
N LYS A 162 -9.99 -5.10 13.72
CA LYS A 162 -10.25 -6.45 14.20
C LYS A 162 -9.25 -6.83 15.30
N TRP A 163 -7.98 -6.59 15.07
CA TRP A 163 -6.91 -6.87 16.02
C TRP A 163 -7.09 -6.08 17.32
N LYS A 164 -7.42 -4.79 17.23
CA LYS A 164 -7.69 -3.97 18.41
C LYS A 164 -8.84 -4.53 19.23
N LYS A 165 -9.92 -4.93 18.56
CA LYS A 165 -11.09 -5.51 19.22
C LYS A 165 -10.71 -6.81 19.95
N GLU A 166 -9.94 -7.68 19.30
CA GLU A 166 -9.50 -8.96 19.87
C GLU A 166 -8.55 -8.78 21.05
N ASN A 167 -7.86 -7.64 21.13
CA ASN A 167 -6.89 -7.33 22.20
C ASN A 167 -7.38 -6.23 23.15
N ASP A 168 -8.67 -5.92 23.13
CA ASP A 168 -9.30 -4.90 23.99
C ASP A 168 -8.61 -3.53 23.89
N LEU A 169 -8.18 -3.15 22.70
CA LEU A 169 -7.57 -1.84 22.41
C LEU A 169 -8.60 -0.89 21.81
N LYS A 170 -8.42 0.41 22.04
CA LYS A 170 -9.31 1.45 21.50
C LYS A 170 -8.87 1.98 20.14
#